data_bdf600fd061ed6ae463890009c291536
#
_entry.id   bdf600fd061ed6ae463890009c291536
#
_cell.length_a   1.000
_cell.length_b   1.000
_cell.length_c   1.000
_cell.angle_alpha   90.00
_cell.angle_beta   90.00
_cell.angle_gamma   90.00
#
_symmetry.space_group_name_H-M   'P 1'
#
loop_
_entity.id
_entity.type
_entity.pdbx_description
1 polymer ?
#
loop_
_entity_poly.entity_id
_entity_poly.type
_entity_poly.pdbx_seq_one_letter_code
_entity_poly.pdbx_strand_id
1 'polypeptide(L)'
;MSSAWDYEANACSKDGKFSAKFKGCEVAMGAPTLGELRLFINSKHYLNLKNELLNHAKISSVNQNLVKDGIADQILLSDRATACFLFSDNSKFLAFSEWTTDKMQIIKILRLADMSIKTDNKRKRVVEFLSFDDGVLKILDSPIFMPKNYTLDIRTLFNDKI
;
A
#
# COMPACT_ATOMS: atom_id res chain seq x y z
N MET A 1 -6.59 5.93 -25.89
CA MET A 1 -5.52 5.07 -26.43
C MET A 1 -4.51 4.72 -25.36
N SER A 2 -4.22 3.45 -25.18
CA SER A 2 -3.13 3.04 -24.27
C SER A 2 -1.79 3.33 -24.93
N SER A 3 -0.85 3.88 -24.15
CA SER A 3 0.54 4.05 -24.57
C SER A 3 1.27 2.69 -24.48
N ALA A 4 2.33 2.50 -25.27
CA ALA A 4 3.20 1.32 -25.14
C ALA A 4 3.87 1.21 -23.75
N TRP A 5 3.85 2.27 -22.97
CA TRP A 5 4.43 2.35 -21.63
C TRP A 5 3.40 2.19 -20.50
N ASP A 6 2.13 2.04 -20.83
CA ASP A 6 1.08 1.84 -19.85
C ASP A 6 1.28 0.53 -19.12
N TYR A 7 1.05 0.56 -17.80
CA TYR A 7 1.24 -0.59 -16.93
C TYR A 7 0.09 -0.69 -15.93
N GLU A 8 -0.45 -1.90 -15.79
CA GLU A 8 -1.48 -2.18 -14.80
C GLU A 8 -1.09 -3.42 -13.99
N ALA A 9 -1.39 -3.39 -12.69
CA ALA A 9 -1.16 -4.52 -11.79
C ALA A 9 -2.31 -4.64 -10.79
N ASN A 10 -2.61 -5.86 -10.38
CA ASN A 10 -3.67 -6.18 -9.42
C ASN A 10 -3.17 -7.13 -8.35
N ALA A 11 -3.71 -7.01 -7.15
CA ALA A 11 -3.53 -7.98 -6.09
C ALA A 11 -4.83 -8.07 -5.26
N CYS A 12 -5.06 -9.22 -4.64
CA CYS A 12 -6.18 -9.43 -3.74
C CYS A 12 -5.68 -9.90 -2.38
N SER A 13 -6.35 -9.48 -1.30
CA SER A 13 -6.12 -10.09 0.00
C SER A 13 -6.58 -11.54 0.00
N LYS A 14 -5.95 -12.38 0.81
CA LYS A 14 -6.28 -13.82 0.86
C LYS A 14 -7.72 -14.08 1.29
N ASP A 15 -8.28 -13.23 2.15
CA ASP A 15 -9.66 -13.35 2.62
C ASP A 15 -10.69 -12.83 1.61
N GLY A 16 -10.26 -12.25 0.48
CA GLY A 16 -11.13 -11.76 -0.58
C GLY A 16 -11.88 -10.47 -0.26
N LYS A 17 -11.60 -9.83 0.87
CA LYS A 17 -12.32 -8.60 1.27
C LYS A 17 -11.82 -7.36 0.57
N PHE A 18 -10.57 -7.36 0.13
CA PHE A 18 -9.93 -6.22 -0.49
C PHE A 18 -9.18 -6.62 -1.76
N SER A 19 -9.11 -5.69 -2.69
CA SER A 19 -8.18 -5.77 -3.81
C SER A 19 -7.49 -4.42 -4.01
N ALA A 20 -6.29 -4.44 -4.57
CA ALA A 20 -5.54 -3.24 -4.92
C ALA A 20 -5.26 -3.25 -6.41
N LYS A 21 -5.38 -2.09 -7.05
CA LYS A 21 -5.10 -1.92 -8.48
C LYS A 21 -4.19 -0.73 -8.70
N PHE A 22 -3.13 -0.98 -9.43
CA PHE A 22 -2.21 0.04 -9.91
C PHE A 22 -2.51 0.32 -11.38
N LYS A 23 -2.56 1.59 -11.73
CA LYS A 23 -2.66 2.04 -13.12
C LYS A 23 -1.71 3.22 -13.32
N GLY A 24 -0.79 3.06 -14.23
CA GLY A 24 0.20 4.08 -14.52
C GLY A 24 1.05 3.73 -15.72
N CYS A 25 2.29 4.13 -15.70
CA CYS A 25 3.22 3.90 -16.80
C CYS A 25 4.63 3.62 -16.27
N GLU A 26 5.46 3.01 -17.12
CA GLU A 26 6.89 2.99 -16.88
C GLU A 26 7.46 4.39 -17.12
N VAL A 27 8.38 4.85 -16.28
CA VAL A 27 8.99 6.19 -16.41
C VAL A 27 9.96 6.23 -17.58
N ALA A 28 10.54 5.06 -17.92
CA ALA A 28 11.37 4.83 -19.09
C ALA A 28 11.43 3.32 -19.34
N MET A 29 11.97 2.90 -20.49
CA MET A 29 12.10 1.48 -20.82
C MET A 29 12.87 0.72 -19.72
N GLY A 30 12.23 -0.30 -19.13
CA GLY A 30 12.83 -1.09 -18.06
C GLY A 30 12.97 -0.35 -16.72
N ALA A 31 12.40 0.83 -16.59
CA ALA A 31 12.47 1.66 -15.39
C ALA A 31 11.29 1.38 -14.45
N PRO A 32 11.37 1.87 -13.19
CA PRO A 32 10.26 1.78 -12.27
C PRO A 32 9.01 2.48 -12.79
N THR A 33 7.86 2.05 -12.29
CA THR A 33 6.55 2.57 -12.66
C THR A 33 6.15 3.77 -11.80
N LEU A 34 5.25 4.58 -12.33
CA LEU A 34 4.64 5.71 -11.62
C LEU A 34 3.15 5.77 -11.96
N GLY A 35 2.30 5.86 -10.96
CA GLY A 35 0.88 5.99 -11.22
C GLY A 35 0.03 5.99 -9.97
N GLU A 36 -1.24 5.69 -10.17
CA GLU A 36 -2.24 5.64 -9.10
C GLU A 36 -2.38 4.23 -8.55
N LEU A 37 -2.42 4.13 -7.23
CA LEU A 37 -2.78 2.91 -6.52
C LEU A 37 -4.12 3.13 -5.82
N ARG A 38 -5.10 2.26 -6.11
CA ARG A 38 -6.43 2.31 -5.53
C ARG A 38 -6.74 1.02 -4.78
N LEU A 39 -7.41 1.17 -3.65
CA LEU A 39 -7.94 0.06 -2.87
C LEU A 39 -9.43 -0.08 -3.19
N PHE A 40 -9.85 -1.32 -3.46
CA PHE A 40 -11.24 -1.68 -3.67
C PHE A 40 -11.70 -2.56 -2.52
N ILE A 41 -12.89 -2.28 -2.01
CA ILE A 41 -13.48 -2.97 -0.87
C ILE A 41 -14.66 -3.79 -1.37
N ASN A 42 -14.70 -5.06 -1.01
CA ASN A 42 -15.83 -5.94 -1.35
C ASN A 42 -17.12 -5.35 -0.79
N SER A 43 -18.20 -5.32 -1.58
CA SER A 43 -19.45 -4.68 -1.22
C SER A 43 -20.09 -5.22 0.07
N LYS A 44 -19.95 -6.51 0.35
CA LYS A 44 -20.45 -7.11 1.59
C LYS A 44 -19.67 -6.65 2.82
N HIS A 45 -18.38 -6.41 2.65
CA HIS A 45 -17.51 -5.96 3.74
C HIS A 45 -17.56 -4.44 3.93
N TYR A 46 -17.91 -3.70 2.89
CA TYR A 46 -17.91 -2.24 2.88
C TYR A 46 -18.78 -1.62 3.98
N LEU A 47 -20.01 -2.10 4.14
CA LEU A 47 -20.92 -1.55 5.15
C LEU A 47 -20.41 -1.78 6.57
N ASN A 48 -19.88 -2.97 6.85
CA ASN A 48 -19.32 -3.29 8.17
C ASN A 48 -18.10 -2.41 8.47
N LEU A 49 -17.20 -2.29 7.52
CA LEU A 49 -16.00 -1.46 7.66
C LEU A 49 -16.35 0.02 7.85
N LYS A 50 -17.33 0.53 7.13
CA LYS A 50 -17.79 1.91 7.26
C LYS A 50 -18.27 2.20 8.66
N ASN A 51 -19.07 1.31 9.23
CA ASN A 51 -19.59 1.47 10.59
C ASN A 51 -18.45 1.43 11.62
N GLU A 52 -17.52 0.49 11.50
CA GLU A 52 -16.35 0.39 12.38
C GLU A 52 -15.49 1.65 12.32
N LEU A 53 -15.21 2.17 11.13
CA LEU A 53 -14.40 3.38 10.93
C LEU A 53 -15.08 4.62 11.52
N LEU A 54 -16.38 4.76 11.39
CA LEU A 54 -17.13 5.85 12.01
C LEU A 54 -17.03 5.81 13.54
N ASN A 55 -17.03 4.63 14.13
CA ASN A 55 -16.83 4.48 15.56
C ASN A 55 -15.40 4.82 15.98
N HIS A 56 -14.40 4.35 15.23
CA HIS A 56 -13.00 4.63 15.50
C HIS A 56 -12.63 6.11 15.35
N ALA A 57 -13.24 6.82 14.41
CA ALA A 57 -13.00 8.25 14.19
C ALA A 57 -13.33 9.11 15.44
N LYS A 58 -14.15 8.60 16.33
CA LYS A 58 -14.54 9.31 17.59
C LYS A 58 -13.51 9.13 18.70
N ILE A 59 -12.64 8.12 18.63
CA ILE A 59 -11.78 7.70 19.74
C ILE A 59 -10.31 7.48 19.36
N SER A 60 -9.91 7.56 18.11
CA SER A 60 -8.55 7.24 17.69
C SER A 60 -8.05 8.14 16.55
N SER A 61 -6.77 7.99 16.25
CA SER A 61 -6.07 8.69 15.16
C SER A 61 -6.28 8.06 13.78
N VAL A 62 -7.47 7.59 13.48
CA VAL A 62 -7.86 7.12 12.15
C VAL A 62 -7.70 8.26 11.15
N ASN A 63 -7.44 7.95 9.89
CA ASN A 63 -7.36 8.94 8.84
C ASN A 63 -8.71 9.67 8.70
N GLN A 64 -8.79 10.85 9.28
CA GLN A 64 -10.01 11.65 9.37
C GLN A 64 -10.54 12.06 7.98
N ASN A 65 -9.67 12.18 6.99
CA ASN A 65 -10.08 12.55 5.64
C ASN A 65 -10.92 11.46 4.99
N LEU A 66 -10.55 10.19 5.19
CA LEU A 66 -11.31 9.05 4.67
C LEU A 66 -12.70 8.93 5.32
N VAL A 67 -12.79 9.22 6.61
CA VAL A 67 -14.05 9.12 7.36
C VAL A 67 -14.93 10.34 7.10
N LYS A 68 -14.35 11.55 7.04
CA LYS A 68 -15.06 12.81 6.90
C LYS A 68 -15.78 12.92 5.55
N ASP A 69 -15.14 12.50 4.47
CA ASP A 69 -15.70 12.55 3.12
C ASP A 69 -16.62 11.37 2.81
N GLY A 70 -16.79 10.47 3.77
CA GLY A 70 -17.44 9.18 3.54
C GLY A 70 -16.50 8.20 2.87
N ILE A 71 -16.66 6.93 3.19
CA ILE A 71 -15.84 5.87 2.59
C ILE A 71 -16.54 5.41 1.31
N ALA A 72 -15.85 5.56 0.19
CA ALA A 72 -16.26 4.96 -1.07
C ALA A 72 -15.82 3.48 -1.09
N ASP A 73 -16.46 2.68 -1.91
CA ASP A 73 -16.03 1.30 -2.20
C ASP A 73 -14.67 1.26 -2.89
N GLN A 74 -14.16 2.41 -3.29
CA GLN A 74 -12.90 2.61 -3.96
C GLN A 74 -12.16 3.79 -3.30
N ILE A 75 -10.90 3.59 -2.90
CA ILE A 75 -10.09 4.59 -2.21
C ILE A 75 -8.78 4.80 -2.98
N LEU A 76 -8.47 6.06 -3.31
CA LEU A 76 -7.15 6.41 -3.84
C LEU A 76 -6.12 6.41 -2.71
N LEU A 77 -5.20 5.47 -2.73
CA LEU A 77 -4.12 5.37 -1.73
C LEU A 77 -2.94 6.28 -2.05
N SER A 78 -2.60 6.41 -3.31
CA SER A 78 -1.49 7.25 -3.77
C SER A 78 -1.64 7.59 -5.25
N ASP A 79 -1.26 8.79 -5.61
CA ASP A 79 -1.12 9.23 -7.01
C ASP A 79 0.33 9.20 -7.49
N ARG A 80 1.25 8.80 -6.61
CA ARG A 80 2.69 8.70 -6.88
C ARG A 80 3.23 7.32 -6.53
N ALA A 81 2.40 6.30 -6.63
CA ALA A 81 2.77 4.93 -6.32
C ALA A 81 3.65 4.33 -7.41
N THR A 82 4.36 3.28 -7.02
CA THR A 82 4.92 2.32 -7.98
C THR A 82 3.99 1.12 -8.07
N ALA A 83 4.26 0.21 -9.02
CA ALA A 83 3.53 -1.05 -9.12
C ALA A 83 3.97 -2.09 -8.08
N CYS A 84 4.75 -1.69 -7.07
CA CYS A 84 5.19 -2.55 -5.99
C CYS A 84 4.23 -2.44 -4.80
N PHE A 85 3.39 -3.43 -4.62
CA PHE A 85 2.45 -3.53 -3.50
C PHE A 85 2.16 -4.98 -3.19
N LEU A 86 1.89 -5.28 -1.92
CA LEU A 86 1.71 -6.64 -1.44
C LEU A 86 0.83 -6.67 -0.19
N PHE A 87 -0.23 -7.48 -0.22
CA PHE A 87 -0.99 -7.77 0.98
C PHE A 87 -0.24 -8.72 1.90
N SER A 88 -0.41 -8.54 3.22
CA SER A 88 0.11 -9.49 4.20
C SER A 88 -0.62 -10.84 4.10
N ASP A 89 0.04 -11.90 4.53
CA ASP A 89 -0.51 -13.26 4.52
C ASP A 89 -1.77 -13.42 5.36
N ASN A 90 -1.92 -12.60 6.41
CA ASN A 90 -3.09 -12.60 7.29
C ASN A 90 -4.20 -11.64 6.81
N SER A 91 -4.05 -11.01 5.66
CA SER A 91 -5.03 -10.07 5.08
C SER A 91 -5.32 -8.83 5.94
N LYS A 92 -4.42 -8.46 6.86
CA LYS A 92 -4.60 -7.31 7.74
C LYS A 92 -3.92 -6.04 7.25
N PHE A 93 -2.93 -6.16 6.39
CA PHE A 93 -2.11 -5.04 5.93
C PHE A 93 -1.88 -5.07 4.43
N LEU A 94 -1.67 -3.89 3.88
CA LEU A 94 -1.19 -3.70 2.51
C LEU A 94 0.07 -2.83 2.56
N ALA A 95 1.17 -3.35 2.04
CA ALA A 95 2.39 -2.58 1.83
C ALA A 95 2.42 -2.04 0.40
N PHE A 96 2.85 -0.81 0.23
CA PHE A 96 3.07 -0.23 -1.09
C PHE A 96 4.21 0.77 -1.07
N SER A 97 4.81 1.03 -2.22
CA SER A 97 5.87 2.01 -2.34
C SER A 97 5.40 3.26 -3.09
N GLU A 98 5.97 4.38 -2.72
CA GLU A 98 5.61 5.70 -3.23
C GLU A 98 6.86 6.51 -3.54
N TRP A 99 6.82 7.31 -4.60
CA TRP A 99 7.90 8.23 -4.96
C TRP A 99 7.94 9.43 -4.02
N THR A 100 9.14 9.81 -3.62
CA THR A 100 9.40 11.08 -2.94
C THR A 100 9.69 12.18 -3.95
N THR A 101 9.71 13.44 -3.49
CA THR A 101 10.02 14.58 -4.36
C THR A 101 11.47 14.57 -4.86
N ASP A 102 12.38 13.92 -4.15
CA ASP A 102 13.78 13.76 -4.56
C ASP A 102 14.04 12.47 -5.37
N LYS A 103 12.98 11.89 -5.94
CA LYS A 103 13.06 10.72 -6.83
C LYS A 103 13.58 9.45 -6.16
N MET A 104 13.35 9.32 -4.88
CA MET A 104 13.58 8.10 -4.10
C MET A 104 12.25 7.42 -3.82
N GLN A 105 12.28 6.24 -3.24
CA GLN A 105 11.09 5.50 -2.85
C GLN A 105 11.02 5.29 -1.34
N ILE A 106 9.83 5.42 -0.81
CA ILE A 106 9.52 5.11 0.59
C ILE A 106 8.42 4.05 0.64
N ILE A 107 8.31 3.37 1.76
CA ILE A 107 7.34 2.30 1.97
C ILE A 107 6.24 2.81 2.89
N LYS A 108 5.00 2.58 2.50
CA LYS A 108 3.82 2.84 3.30
C LYS A 108 3.10 1.54 3.61
N ILE A 109 2.59 1.45 4.82
CA ILE A 109 1.82 0.30 5.29
C ILE A 109 0.43 0.79 5.67
N LEU A 110 -0.58 0.23 5.01
CA LEU A 110 -1.98 0.46 5.31
C LEU A 110 -2.48 -0.67 6.21
N ARG A 111 -3.02 -0.33 7.38
CA ARG A 111 -3.75 -1.27 8.22
C ARG A 111 -5.21 -1.27 7.78
N LEU A 112 -5.71 -2.43 7.33
CA LEU A 112 -7.02 -2.51 6.69
C LEU A 112 -8.18 -2.42 7.68
N ALA A 113 -7.96 -2.75 8.95
CA ALA A 113 -9.03 -2.71 9.95
C ALA A 113 -9.54 -1.29 10.22
N ASP A 114 -8.66 -0.29 10.20
CA ASP A 114 -9.00 1.10 10.52
C ASP A 114 -8.53 2.10 9.46
N MET A 115 -7.96 1.63 8.36
CA MET A 115 -7.44 2.45 7.25
C MET A 115 -6.35 3.44 7.68
N SER A 116 -5.62 3.15 8.76
CA SER A 116 -4.46 3.95 9.16
C SER A 116 -3.24 3.61 8.32
N ILE A 117 -2.48 4.64 7.95
CA ILE A 117 -1.27 4.51 7.14
C ILE A 117 -0.07 4.95 7.97
N LYS A 118 0.96 4.11 7.99
CA LYS A 118 2.26 4.45 8.58
C LYS A 118 3.32 4.41 7.49
N THR A 119 4.31 5.27 7.63
CA THR A 119 5.38 5.43 6.65
C THR A 119 6.70 5.01 7.25
N ASP A 120 7.44 4.17 6.54
CA ASP A 120 8.87 3.98 6.77
C ASP A 120 9.62 5.02 5.95
N ASN A 121 10.19 6.01 6.62
CA ASN A 121 10.83 7.17 5.97
C ASN A 121 12.22 6.89 5.42
N LYS A 122 12.73 5.67 5.57
CA LYS A 122 14.03 5.30 5.00
C LYS A 122 13.92 5.27 3.48
N ARG A 123 14.64 6.18 2.85
CA ARG A 123 14.64 6.30 1.38
C ARG A 123 15.40 5.16 0.73
N LYS A 124 14.84 4.62 -0.33
CA LYS A 124 15.39 3.54 -1.14
C LYS A 124 15.38 3.96 -2.60
N ARG A 125 16.17 3.30 -3.43
CA ARG A 125 16.24 3.60 -4.87
C ARG A 125 15.08 2.98 -5.63
N VAL A 126 15.01 1.66 -5.61
CA VAL A 126 13.95 0.88 -6.27
C VAL A 126 13.58 -0.25 -5.33
N VAL A 127 12.31 -0.34 -5.01
CA VAL A 127 11.81 -1.29 -4.02
C VAL A 127 11.11 -2.44 -4.72
N GLU A 128 11.43 -3.66 -4.31
CA GLU A 128 10.69 -4.87 -4.63
C GLU A 128 10.33 -5.58 -3.33
N PHE A 129 9.08 -6.00 -3.18
CA PHE A 129 8.65 -6.77 -2.02
C PHE A 129 8.75 -8.25 -2.30
N LEU A 130 9.47 -8.96 -1.44
CA LEU A 130 9.72 -10.41 -1.58
C LEU A 130 8.65 -11.23 -0.85
N SER A 131 8.27 -10.81 0.35
CA SER A 131 7.23 -11.47 1.14
C SER A 131 6.70 -10.55 2.22
N PHE A 132 5.49 -10.84 2.71
CA PHE A 132 4.87 -10.11 3.81
C PHE A 132 4.15 -11.12 4.72
N ASP A 133 4.93 -11.75 5.58
CA ASP A 133 4.48 -12.86 6.42
C ASP A 133 4.74 -12.56 7.89
N ASP A 134 3.80 -12.93 8.75
CA ASP A 134 3.93 -12.82 10.21
C ASP A 134 4.36 -11.42 10.68
N GLY A 135 3.80 -10.38 10.04
CA GLY A 135 4.09 -8.99 10.37
C GLY A 135 5.45 -8.50 9.90
N VAL A 136 6.18 -9.28 9.10
CA VAL A 136 7.51 -8.90 8.59
C VAL A 136 7.47 -8.79 7.07
N LEU A 137 7.77 -7.60 6.57
CA LEU A 137 7.93 -7.32 5.15
C LEU A 137 9.39 -7.49 4.76
N LYS A 138 9.67 -8.41 3.83
CA LYS A 138 11.00 -8.58 3.25
C LYS A 138 11.10 -7.77 1.97
N ILE A 139 12.14 -6.96 1.88
CA ILE A 139 12.30 -5.94 0.86
C ILE A 139 13.66 -6.12 0.19
N LEU A 140 13.67 -5.98 -1.13
CA LEU A 140 14.88 -5.88 -1.91
C LEU A 140 15.00 -4.45 -2.45
N ASP A 141 16.09 -3.77 -2.14
CA ASP A 141 16.39 -2.45 -2.72
C ASP A 141 17.41 -2.60 -3.83
N SER A 142 17.16 -1.89 -4.94
CA SER A 142 18.03 -1.90 -6.12
C SER A 142 18.27 -3.30 -6.70
N PRO A 143 17.21 -4.01 -7.14
CA PRO A 143 17.33 -5.42 -7.50
C PRO A 143 18.28 -5.70 -8.67
N ILE A 144 18.56 -4.71 -9.50
CA ILE A 144 19.43 -4.86 -10.68
C ILE A 144 20.88 -4.49 -10.37
N PHE A 145 21.12 -3.53 -9.50
CA PHE A 145 22.45 -3.01 -9.25
C PHE A 145 22.73 -2.89 -7.74
N MET A 146 23.69 -3.67 -7.25
CA MET A 146 24.06 -3.73 -5.83
C MET A 146 22.86 -3.96 -4.92
N PRO A 147 22.14 -5.09 -5.07
CA PRO A 147 20.92 -5.34 -4.30
C PRO A 147 21.20 -5.42 -2.80
N LYS A 148 20.31 -4.82 -2.02
CA LYS A 148 20.36 -4.87 -0.55
C LYS A 148 19.04 -5.42 -0.03
N ASN A 149 19.13 -6.36 0.91
CA ASN A 149 17.96 -6.93 1.57
C ASN A 149 17.66 -6.17 2.85
N TYR A 150 16.39 -5.85 3.05
CA TYR A 150 15.87 -5.22 4.25
C TYR A 150 14.70 -6.02 4.79
N THR A 151 14.48 -5.91 6.09
CA THR A 151 13.26 -6.39 6.72
C THR A 151 12.61 -5.24 7.47
N LEU A 152 11.30 -5.15 7.36
CA LEU A 152 10.49 -4.18 8.09
C LEU A 152 9.49 -4.94 8.96
N ASP A 153 9.65 -4.84 10.26
CA ASP A 153 8.67 -5.37 11.21
C ASP A 153 7.61 -4.29 11.43
N ILE A 154 6.39 -4.53 10.97
CA ILE A 154 5.31 -3.55 11.03
C ILE A 154 4.90 -3.21 12.47
N ARG A 155 5.20 -4.07 13.44
CA ARG A 155 4.94 -3.79 14.86
C ARG A 155 5.68 -2.56 15.34
N THR A 156 6.86 -2.29 14.76
CA THR A 156 7.63 -1.09 15.08
C THR A 156 6.97 0.20 14.59
N LEU A 157 6.18 0.12 13.52
CA LEU A 157 5.47 1.28 12.95
C LEU A 157 4.17 1.58 13.67
N PHE A 158 3.44 0.56 14.04
CA PHE A 158 2.09 0.72 14.63
C PHE A 158 2.10 0.72 16.15
N ASN A 159 3.22 0.38 16.78
CA ASN A 159 3.33 0.20 18.24
C ASN A 159 2.29 -0.80 18.79
N ASP A 160 1.85 -1.72 17.96
CA ASP A 160 0.87 -2.72 18.31
C ASP A 160 1.55 -4.02 18.73
N LYS A 161 1.01 -4.64 19.78
CA LYS A 161 1.28 -6.04 20.08
C LYS A 161 0.41 -6.86 19.14
N ILE A 162 1.01 -7.37 18.11
CA ILE A 162 0.32 -8.22 17.14
C ILE A 162 0.45 -9.67 17.56
#